data_02f35188132c17a52598e0a4909f853e
#
_entry.id   02f35188132c17a52598e0a4909f853e
#
_cell.length_a   1.000
_cell.length_b   1.000
_cell.length_c   1.000
_cell.angle_alpha   90.00
_cell.angle_beta   90.00
_cell.angle_gamma   90.00
#
_symmetry.space_group_name_H-M   'P 1'
#
loop_
_entity.id
_entity.type
_entity.pdbx_description
1 polymer ?
#
loop_
_entity_poly.entity_id
_entity_poly.type
_entity_poly.pdbx_seq_one_letter_code
_entity_poly.pdbx_strand_id
1 'polypeptide(L)'
;MHVVLLDSTAVRFDDLCTALQALEFPSDGERDHPELRAVLAARSSIQDAVLDDDFLASCLHLELQLLERDELRPGLVPFFTMPGLGIRFAFGYWPPGGSPGPHEHTAWTITAVCRNELEVLTYDREESYSRRELVLKNRFPASAGKVGYIYEPCIHAPINNSSRWSLSFHMTSPRDGEDPGDVCGDPLPGLLERARPDRTNSDHVYRKVIERRRQVRRIRAIGNMLPSLNSTKASSLSDKCTALGGFMTDRPESGKPTRHGFALERVHKDLELSYRLDAGMAVLYSETPTGSLKELALDSLGREAIAFVSKERSFTIEDMPGDLSTEERLHIADALEETGLYVKIGDDYACTSD
;
A
#
# COMPACT_ATOMS: atom_id res chain seq x y z
N MET A 1 13.67 23.61 -23.00
CA MET A 1 12.23 23.43 -22.86
C MET A 1 11.89 22.09 -23.53
N HIS A 2 12.01 20.99 -22.76
CA HIS A 2 11.65 19.66 -23.27
C HIS A 2 10.14 19.50 -23.12
N VAL A 3 9.43 19.50 -24.24
CA VAL A 3 8.04 19.06 -24.31
C VAL A 3 8.08 17.54 -24.10
N VAL A 4 7.77 17.10 -22.88
CA VAL A 4 7.43 15.70 -22.62
C VAL A 4 6.11 15.48 -23.33
N LEU A 5 6.11 14.67 -24.38
CA LEU A 5 4.88 14.14 -24.98
C LEU A 5 4.11 13.45 -23.85
N LEU A 6 3.07 14.09 -23.35
CA LEU A 6 2.15 13.50 -22.39
C LEU A 6 1.51 12.29 -23.06
N ASP A 7 1.79 11.12 -22.51
CA ASP A 7 1.15 9.89 -22.91
C ASP A 7 -0.37 10.07 -22.74
N SER A 8 -1.17 9.52 -23.62
CA SER A 8 -2.64 9.69 -23.63
C SER A 8 -3.33 9.32 -22.29
N THR A 9 -2.61 8.64 -21.40
CA THR A 9 -3.05 8.26 -20.07
C THR A 9 -2.98 9.40 -19.05
N ALA A 10 -2.09 10.38 -19.22
CA ALA A 10 -1.99 11.54 -18.32
C ALA A 10 -3.18 12.51 -18.47
N VAL A 11 -3.79 12.56 -19.65
CA VAL A 11 -4.88 13.48 -19.98
C VAL A 11 -6.10 13.27 -19.06
N ARG A 12 -6.43 12.02 -18.72
CA ARG A 12 -7.63 11.74 -17.91
C ARG A 12 -7.48 12.11 -16.44
N PHE A 13 -6.28 11.99 -15.87
CA PHE A 13 -6.04 12.48 -14.50
C PHE A 13 -6.03 14.00 -14.48
N ASP A 14 -5.48 14.64 -15.50
CA ASP A 14 -5.49 16.09 -15.66
C ASP A 14 -6.93 16.62 -15.84
N ASP A 15 -7.81 15.88 -16.52
CA ASP A 15 -9.23 16.22 -16.65
C ASP A 15 -9.92 16.23 -15.27
N LEU A 16 -9.66 15.23 -14.43
CA LEU A 16 -10.15 15.21 -13.05
C LEU A 16 -9.61 16.40 -12.25
N CYS A 17 -8.32 16.67 -12.34
CA CYS A 17 -7.70 17.83 -11.66
C CYS A 17 -8.33 19.14 -12.13
N THR A 18 -8.60 19.30 -13.43
CA THR A 18 -9.26 20.49 -14.00
C THR A 18 -10.69 20.63 -13.47
N ALA A 19 -11.45 19.53 -13.43
CA ALA A 19 -12.80 19.54 -12.87
C ALA A 19 -12.81 19.91 -11.38
N LEU A 20 -11.85 19.40 -10.61
CA LEU A 20 -11.71 19.70 -9.19
C LEU A 20 -11.26 21.15 -8.93
N GLN A 21 -10.40 21.71 -9.78
CA GLN A 21 -9.99 23.12 -9.70
C GLN A 21 -11.16 24.09 -9.94
N ALA A 22 -12.16 23.67 -10.70
CA ALA A 22 -13.38 24.46 -10.92
C ALA A 22 -14.34 24.43 -9.72
N LEU A 23 -14.09 23.59 -8.73
CA LEU A 23 -14.86 23.50 -7.49
C LEU A 23 -14.30 24.46 -6.44
N GLU A 24 -15.19 24.93 -5.56
CA GLU A 24 -14.82 25.86 -4.49
C GLU A 24 -14.22 25.08 -3.28
N PHE A 25 -13.00 24.60 -3.45
CA PHE A 25 -12.21 24.06 -2.34
C PHE A 25 -11.37 25.16 -1.68
N PRO A 26 -11.19 25.11 -0.33
CA PRO A 26 -10.29 26.04 0.34
C PRO A 26 -8.87 25.95 -0.23
N SER A 27 -8.22 27.10 -0.33
CA SER A 27 -6.81 27.17 -0.74
C SER A 27 -5.91 26.52 0.31
N ASP A 28 -4.70 26.13 -0.09
CA ASP A 28 -3.68 25.62 0.83
C ASP A 28 -3.45 26.59 1.99
N GLY A 29 -3.54 26.07 3.22
CA GLY A 29 -3.40 26.86 4.47
C GLY A 29 -4.68 27.50 5.00
N GLU A 30 -5.79 27.48 4.27
CA GLU A 30 -7.08 27.92 4.79
C GLU A 30 -7.65 26.87 5.77
N ARG A 31 -8.34 27.36 6.82
CA ARG A 31 -8.91 26.49 7.86
C ARG A 31 -10.31 25.98 7.57
N ASP A 32 -10.99 26.64 6.65
CA ASP A 32 -12.39 26.35 6.40
C ASP A 32 -12.55 25.02 5.63
N HIS A 33 -13.62 24.30 5.97
CA HIS A 33 -14.06 23.14 5.24
C HIS A 33 -14.60 23.56 3.88
N PRO A 34 -14.44 22.72 2.84
CA PRO A 34 -15.10 22.95 1.56
C PRO A 34 -16.61 22.91 1.75
N GLU A 35 -17.35 23.64 0.93
CA GLU A 35 -18.78 23.51 0.95
C GLU A 35 -19.24 22.09 0.58
N LEU A 36 -20.28 21.58 1.22
CA LEU A 36 -20.77 20.22 0.96
C LEU A 36 -21.10 19.98 -0.52
N ARG A 37 -21.58 21.01 -1.22
CA ARG A 37 -21.83 20.91 -2.68
C ARG A 37 -20.56 20.62 -3.48
N ALA A 38 -19.42 21.20 -3.10
CA ALA A 38 -18.13 20.92 -3.75
C ALA A 38 -17.67 19.48 -3.47
N VAL A 39 -17.81 19.01 -2.23
CA VAL A 39 -17.53 17.61 -1.85
C VAL A 39 -18.39 16.62 -2.63
N LEU A 40 -19.69 16.89 -2.77
CA LEU A 40 -20.61 16.03 -3.53
C LEU A 40 -20.31 16.03 -5.03
N ALA A 41 -19.93 17.18 -5.60
CA ALA A 41 -19.51 17.29 -7.00
C ALA A 41 -18.20 16.52 -7.23
N ALA A 42 -17.20 16.71 -6.37
CA ALA A 42 -15.94 15.96 -6.43
C ALA A 42 -16.17 14.46 -6.31
N ARG A 43 -17.03 14.04 -5.38
CA ARG A 43 -17.42 12.64 -5.22
C ARG A 43 -17.96 12.04 -6.51
N SER A 44 -18.83 12.76 -7.23
CA SER A 44 -19.38 12.29 -8.51
C SER A 44 -18.30 12.13 -9.57
N SER A 45 -17.44 13.14 -9.72
CA SER A 45 -16.32 13.09 -10.69
C SER A 45 -15.34 11.94 -10.39
N ILE A 46 -15.04 11.72 -9.12
CA ILE A 46 -14.18 10.61 -8.69
C ILE A 46 -14.85 9.27 -8.96
N GLN A 47 -16.16 9.14 -8.71
CA GLN A 47 -16.90 7.90 -8.94
C GLN A 47 -16.82 7.45 -10.39
N ASP A 48 -16.95 8.38 -11.32
CA ASP A 48 -16.87 8.09 -12.76
C ASP A 48 -15.42 7.71 -13.16
N ALA A 49 -14.44 8.43 -12.64
CA ALA A 49 -13.04 8.21 -12.97
C ALA A 49 -12.48 6.88 -12.46
N VAL A 50 -12.77 6.49 -11.21
CA VAL A 50 -12.15 5.31 -10.58
C VAL A 50 -12.62 3.97 -11.15
N LEU A 51 -13.68 3.95 -11.91
CA LEU A 51 -14.14 2.76 -12.64
C LEU A 51 -13.42 2.57 -13.98
N ASP A 52 -12.73 3.60 -14.47
CA ASP A 52 -12.00 3.57 -15.72
C ASP A 52 -10.59 3.01 -15.52
N ASP A 53 -10.25 1.92 -16.20
CA ASP A 53 -8.94 1.28 -16.11
C ASP A 53 -7.82 2.16 -16.65
N ASP A 54 -8.09 2.97 -17.68
CA ASP A 54 -7.12 3.90 -18.25
C ASP A 54 -6.78 5.04 -17.27
N PHE A 55 -7.79 5.53 -16.54
CA PHE A 55 -7.57 6.50 -15.46
C PHE A 55 -6.67 5.92 -14.36
N LEU A 56 -7.00 4.72 -13.89
CA LEU A 56 -6.21 4.07 -12.84
C LEU A 56 -4.77 3.79 -13.30
N ALA A 57 -4.59 3.32 -14.53
CA ALA A 57 -3.26 3.08 -15.09
C ALA A 57 -2.44 4.39 -15.15
N SER A 58 -3.07 5.52 -15.50
CA SER A 58 -2.39 6.83 -15.52
C SER A 58 -1.90 7.22 -14.12
N CYS A 59 -2.74 7.03 -13.09
CA CYS A 59 -2.37 7.31 -11.71
C CYS A 59 -1.24 6.37 -11.22
N LEU A 60 -1.29 5.07 -11.56
CA LEU A 60 -0.22 4.13 -11.25
C LEU A 60 1.11 4.50 -11.92
N HIS A 61 1.07 5.04 -13.15
CA HIS A 61 2.26 5.56 -13.82
C HIS A 61 2.86 6.77 -13.10
N LEU A 62 2.04 7.69 -12.58
CA LEU A 62 2.54 8.81 -11.78
C LEU A 62 3.25 8.32 -10.52
N GLU A 63 2.70 7.31 -9.86
CA GLU A 63 3.32 6.70 -8.69
C GLU A 63 4.66 6.01 -9.03
N LEU A 64 4.72 5.28 -10.15
CA LEU A 64 5.99 4.71 -10.64
C LEU A 64 7.03 5.79 -10.94
N GLN A 65 6.63 6.96 -11.46
CA GLN A 65 7.56 8.08 -11.69
C GLN A 65 8.16 8.63 -10.38
N LEU A 66 7.40 8.62 -9.27
CA LEU A 66 7.95 8.97 -7.96
C LEU A 66 9.01 7.98 -7.50
N LEU A 67 8.78 6.68 -7.75
CA LEU A 67 9.75 5.63 -7.45
C LEU A 67 11.02 5.76 -8.30
N GLU A 68 10.89 6.12 -9.57
CA GLU A 68 12.04 6.40 -10.47
C GLU A 68 12.91 7.55 -9.94
N ARG A 69 12.28 8.58 -9.37
CA ARG A 69 12.95 9.77 -8.83
C ARG A 69 13.46 9.61 -7.41
N ASP A 70 13.29 8.43 -6.81
CA ASP A 70 13.62 8.15 -5.40
C ASP A 70 12.90 9.08 -4.39
N GLU A 71 11.70 9.54 -4.77
CA GLU A 71 10.86 10.43 -3.96
C GLU A 71 9.87 9.64 -3.08
N LEU A 72 10.06 8.32 -2.94
CA LEU A 72 9.20 7.48 -2.12
C LEU A 72 9.30 7.88 -0.64
N ARG A 73 8.14 8.09 -0.03
CA ARG A 73 8.00 8.35 1.41
C ARG A 73 7.22 7.20 2.05
N PRO A 74 7.56 6.77 3.27
CA PRO A 74 6.80 5.76 4.00
C PRO A 74 5.37 6.22 4.28
N GLY A 75 4.42 5.29 4.24
CA GLY A 75 3.01 5.55 4.54
C GLY A 75 2.12 5.64 3.32
N LEU A 76 0.96 6.27 3.45
CA LEU A 76 0.08 6.60 2.33
C LEU A 76 0.74 7.72 1.53
N VAL A 77 1.45 7.34 0.46
CA VAL A 77 2.26 8.27 -0.31
C VAL A 77 1.38 8.96 -1.35
N PRO A 78 1.23 10.28 -1.29
CA PRO A 78 0.54 10.97 -2.37
C PRO A 78 1.38 10.88 -3.64
N PHE A 79 0.80 10.32 -4.70
CA PHE A 79 1.41 10.32 -6.03
C PHE A 79 1.27 11.67 -6.72
N PHE A 80 0.40 12.53 -6.22
CA PHE A 80 0.21 13.88 -6.71
C PHE A 80 -0.31 14.81 -5.61
N THR A 81 0.17 16.04 -5.62
CA THR A 81 -0.36 17.13 -4.79
C THR A 81 -0.79 18.25 -5.72
N MET A 82 -2.06 18.67 -5.62
CA MET A 82 -2.63 19.68 -6.51
C MET A 82 -2.06 21.07 -6.20
N PRO A 83 -1.41 21.74 -7.16
CA PRO A 83 -0.87 23.07 -6.94
C PRO A 83 -1.97 24.08 -6.58
N GLY A 84 -1.68 24.96 -5.64
CA GLY A 84 -2.58 26.01 -5.16
C GLY A 84 -3.64 25.58 -4.15
N LEU A 85 -4.08 24.33 -4.22
CA LEU A 85 -5.07 23.77 -3.26
C LEU A 85 -4.42 22.85 -2.22
N GLY A 86 -3.20 22.36 -2.45
CA GLY A 86 -2.50 21.44 -1.55
C GLY A 86 -3.18 20.08 -1.39
N ILE A 87 -4.30 19.82 -2.10
CA ILE A 87 -5.03 18.56 -2.06
C ILE A 87 -4.13 17.43 -2.53
N ARG A 88 -4.12 16.33 -1.76
CA ARG A 88 -3.24 15.19 -2.00
C ARG A 88 -4.04 14.01 -2.54
N PHE A 89 -3.45 13.31 -3.53
CA PHE A 89 -4.00 12.09 -4.11
C PHE A 89 -3.08 10.92 -3.83
N ALA A 90 -3.64 9.83 -3.31
CA ALA A 90 -2.91 8.62 -2.99
C ALA A 90 -3.74 7.37 -3.26
N PHE A 91 -3.07 6.24 -3.42
CA PHE A 91 -3.72 4.94 -3.40
C PHE A 91 -3.55 4.25 -2.05
N GLY A 92 -4.62 3.60 -1.60
CA GLY A 92 -4.58 2.58 -0.56
C GLY A 92 -4.53 1.19 -1.21
N TYR A 93 -3.48 0.44 -0.91
CA TYR A 93 -3.27 -0.93 -1.38
C TYR A 93 -3.57 -1.91 -0.25
N TRP A 94 -4.57 -2.75 -0.44
CA TRP A 94 -5.10 -3.63 0.59
C TRP A 94 -4.89 -5.09 0.19
N PRO A 95 -3.87 -5.78 0.73
CA PRO A 95 -3.71 -7.21 0.51
C PRO A 95 -4.86 -8.00 1.15
N PRO A 96 -5.06 -9.27 0.79
CA PRO A 96 -5.98 -10.15 1.49
C PRO A 96 -5.78 -10.11 3.01
N GLY A 97 -6.85 -9.88 3.77
CA GLY A 97 -6.79 -9.70 5.23
C GLY A 97 -6.16 -8.38 5.70
N GLY A 98 -5.74 -7.52 4.77
CA GLY A 98 -5.05 -6.27 5.10
C GLY A 98 -5.96 -5.22 5.71
N SER A 99 -5.45 -4.55 6.76
CA SER A 99 -6.05 -3.36 7.38
C SER A 99 -4.93 -2.51 7.99
N PRO A 100 -5.03 -1.17 7.95
CA PRO A 100 -4.11 -0.31 8.68
C PRO A 100 -4.45 -0.25 10.18
N GLY A 101 -5.48 -0.98 10.61
CA GLY A 101 -6.08 -0.77 11.94
C GLY A 101 -6.95 0.49 12.02
N PRO A 102 -7.56 0.72 13.18
CA PRO A 102 -8.33 1.94 13.45
C PRO A 102 -7.43 3.16 13.45
N HIS A 103 -7.80 4.18 12.65
CA HIS A 103 -7.08 5.44 12.57
C HIS A 103 -8.06 6.61 12.41
N GLU A 104 -7.59 7.81 12.69
CA GLU A 104 -8.39 9.03 12.65
C GLU A 104 -7.96 9.93 11.51
N HIS A 105 -8.94 10.41 10.74
CA HIS A 105 -8.77 11.57 9.87
C HIS A 105 -9.15 12.83 10.64
N THR A 106 -8.29 13.84 10.57
CA THR A 106 -8.45 15.11 11.30
C THR A 106 -9.04 16.22 10.44
N ALA A 107 -9.16 15.98 9.13
CA ALA A 107 -9.76 16.89 8.17
C ALA A 107 -10.56 16.09 7.12
N TRP A 108 -11.20 16.79 6.19
CA TRP A 108 -12.01 16.14 5.17
C TRP A 108 -11.18 15.24 4.25
N THR A 109 -11.79 14.14 3.87
CA THR A 109 -11.24 13.22 2.86
C THR A 109 -12.35 12.58 2.04
N ILE A 110 -12.06 12.30 0.76
CA ILE A 110 -12.95 11.54 -0.12
C ILE A 110 -12.20 10.28 -0.50
N THR A 111 -12.84 9.12 -0.30
CA THR A 111 -12.25 7.82 -0.60
C THR A 111 -13.16 7.02 -1.50
N ALA A 112 -12.61 6.49 -2.59
CA ALA A 112 -13.31 5.62 -3.53
C ALA A 112 -12.67 4.22 -3.54
N VAL A 113 -13.48 3.17 -3.50
CA VAL A 113 -13.02 1.81 -3.80
C VAL A 113 -12.95 1.65 -5.32
N CYS A 114 -11.75 1.39 -5.83
CA CYS A 114 -11.49 1.29 -7.26
C CYS A 114 -11.61 -0.14 -7.77
N ARG A 115 -11.09 -1.10 -7.00
CA ARG A 115 -11.09 -2.53 -7.37
C ARG A 115 -11.37 -3.38 -6.15
N ASN A 116 -12.10 -4.46 -6.40
CA ASN A 116 -12.55 -5.40 -5.38
C ASN A 116 -13.45 -4.70 -4.33
N GLU A 117 -13.32 -5.06 -3.06
CA GLU A 117 -14.18 -4.57 -1.98
C GLU A 117 -13.39 -4.33 -0.70
N LEU A 118 -13.96 -3.51 0.17
CA LEU A 118 -13.49 -3.29 1.53
C LEU A 118 -14.69 -3.34 2.47
N GLU A 119 -14.48 -3.80 3.69
CA GLU A 119 -15.38 -3.55 4.80
C GLU A 119 -14.86 -2.33 5.56
N VAL A 120 -15.72 -1.36 5.85
CA VAL A 120 -15.35 -0.15 6.59
C VAL A 120 -16.06 -0.14 7.93
N LEU A 121 -15.27 -0.17 8.99
CA LEU A 121 -15.75 0.05 10.37
C LEU A 121 -15.62 1.53 10.69
N THR A 122 -16.63 2.13 11.28
CA THR A 122 -16.55 3.48 11.84
C THR A 122 -16.86 3.43 13.33
N TYR A 123 -16.18 4.28 14.08
CA TYR A 123 -16.29 4.34 15.53
C TYR A 123 -16.86 5.68 15.97
N ASP A 124 -17.63 5.68 17.04
CA ASP A 124 -18.06 6.91 17.67
C ASP A 124 -16.87 7.59 18.32
N ARG A 125 -16.53 8.77 17.83
CA ARG A 125 -15.32 9.49 18.26
C ARG A 125 -15.44 9.97 19.70
N GLU A 126 -16.55 10.64 20.03
CA GLU A 126 -16.77 11.22 21.35
C GLU A 126 -16.83 10.16 22.44
N GLU A 127 -17.61 9.09 22.20
CA GLU A 127 -17.69 7.98 23.13
C GLU A 127 -16.37 7.24 23.27
N SER A 128 -15.63 7.03 22.16
CA SER A 128 -14.34 6.34 22.18
C SER A 128 -13.31 7.10 23.03
N TYR A 129 -13.21 8.41 22.85
CA TYR A 129 -12.34 9.25 23.69
C TYR A 129 -12.78 9.30 25.14
N SER A 130 -14.08 9.42 25.41
CA SER A 130 -14.65 9.42 26.77
C SER A 130 -14.40 8.12 27.52
N ARG A 131 -14.59 6.98 26.86
CA ARG A 131 -14.42 5.64 27.45
C ARG A 131 -12.99 5.11 27.41
N ARG A 132 -12.13 5.75 26.63
CA ARG A 132 -10.77 5.26 26.30
C ARG A 132 -10.78 3.84 25.71
N GLU A 133 -11.82 3.55 24.91
CA GLU A 133 -11.97 2.30 24.16
C GLU A 133 -12.67 2.58 22.84
N LEU A 134 -12.45 1.76 21.82
CA LEU A 134 -13.08 1.95 20.52
C LEU A 134 -14.55 1.52 20.56
N VAL A 135 -15.46 2.47 20.42
CA VAL A 135 -16.92 2.25 20.40
C VAL A 135 -17.38 2.15 18.95
N LEU A 136 -17.65 0.93 18.48
CA LEU A 136 -18.12 0.69 17.12
C LEU A 136 -19.47 1.38 16.89
N LYS A 137 -19.54 2.21 15.83
CA LYS A 137 -20.75 2.93 15.41
C LYS A 137 -21.45 2.25 14.24
N ASN A 138 -20.69 1.97 13.17
CA ASN A 138 -21.22 1.34 11.97
C ASN A 138 -20.22 0.37 11.35
N ARG A 139 -20.78 -0.54 10.54
CA ARG A 139 -20.05 -1.45 9.67
C ARG A 139 -20.76 -1.48 8.33
N PHE A 140 -20.04 -1.27 7.25
CA PHE A 140 -20.64 -1.31 5.92
C PHE A 140 -19.67 -1.83 4.85
N PRO A 141 -20.17 -2.60 3.88
CA PRO A 141 -19.39 -3.01 2.73
C PRO A 141 -19.25 -1.85 1.74
N ALA A 142 -18.09 -1.77 1.11
CA ALA A 142 -17.79 -0.83 0.04
C ALA A 142 -17.16 -1.59 -1.13
N SER A 143 -17.91 -1.78 -2.21
CA SER A 143 -17.45 -2.39 -3.45
C SER A 143 -16.89 -1.35 -4.42
N ALA A 144 -16.26 -1.82 -5.51
CA ALA A 144 -15.76 -0.95 -6.57
C ALA A 144 -16.82 0.05 -7.06
N GLY A 145 -16.43 1.31 -7.23
CA GLY A 145 -17.30 2.43 -7.55
C GLY A 145 -17.99 3.08 -6.34
N LYS A 146 -17.89 2.50 -5.14
CA LYS A 146 -18.41 3.12 -3.92
C LYS A 146 -17.49 4.26 -3.51
N VAL A 147 -18.05 5.46 -3.37
CA VAL A 147 -17.34 6.66 -2.91
C VAL A 147 -17.95 7.15 -1.61
N GLY A 148 -17.14 7.19 -0.57
CA GLY A 148 -17.43 7.79 0.72
C GLY A 148 -16.72 9.13 0.87
N TYR A 149 -17.15 9.91 1.85
CA TYR A 149 -16.42 11.08 2.30
C TYR A 149 -16.48 11.20 3.82
N ILE A 150 -15.42 11.72 4.37
CA ILE A 150 -15.32 12.17 5.75
C ILE A 150 -15.29 13.68 5.66
N TYR A 151 -16.18 14.33 6.41
CA TYR A 151 -16.28 15.78 6.42
C TYR A 151 -15.70 16.37 7.70
N GLU A 152 -15.83 15.65 8.78
CA GLU A 152 -15.34 16.00 10.11
C GLU A 152 -14.43 14.88 10.65
N PRO A 153 -13.63 15.15 11.70
CA PRO A 153 -12.79 14.13 12.32
C PRO A 153 -13.53 12.83 12.58
N CYS A 154 -12.98 11.73 12.11
CA CYS A 154 -13.65 10.42 12.15
C CYS A 154 -12.63 9.30 12.36
N ILE A 155 -12.93 8.41 13.30
CA ILE A 155 -12.17 7.18 13.51
C ILE A 155 -12.79 6.09 12.65
N HIS A 156 -11.97 5.43 11.83
CA HIS A 156 -12.41 4.30 11.03
C HIS A 156 -11.31 3.25 10.80
N ALA A 157 -11.71 2.07 10.36
CA ALA A 157 -10.82 0.99 9.97
C ALA A 157 -11.35 0.33 8.69
N PRO A 158 -10.74 0.54 7.53
CA PRO A 158 -11.00 -0.26 6.34
C PRO A 158 -10.28 -1.61 6.45
N ILE A 159 -10.96 -2.68 6.02
CA ILE A 159 -10.45 -4.05 6.07
C ILE A 159 -10.75 -4.74 4.73
N ASN A 160 -9.77 -5.38 4.16
CA ASN A 160 -9.97 -6.27 3.00
C ASN A 160 -10.20 -7.70 3.49
N ASN A 161 -11.45 -8.10 3.60
CA ASN A 161 -11.83 -9.46 4.01
C ASN A 161 -11.88 -10.47 2.83
N SER A 162 -11.52 -10.03 1.62
CA SER A 162 -11.53 -10.91 0.44
C SER A 162 -10.18 -11.61 0.25
N SER A 163 -10.15 -12.60 -0.65
CA SER A 163 -8.93 -13.32 -1.04
C SER A 163 -8.10 -12.63 -2.11
N ARG A 164 -8.50 -11.45 -2.59
CA ARG A 164 -7.82 -10.67 -3.63
C ARG A 164 -7.41 -9.31 -3.13
N TRP A 165 -6.45 -8.68 -3.80
CA TRP A 165 -6.09 -7.30 -3.55
C TRP A 165 -7.27 -6.37 -3.77
N SER A 166 -7.40 -5.35 -2.91
CA SER A 166 -8.31 -4.24 -3.11
C SER A 166 -7.51 -2.95 -3.31
N LEU A 167 -8.08 -2.03 -4.09
CA LEU A 167 -7.51 -0.72 -4.34
C LEU A 167 -8.53 0.36 -3.95
N SER A 168 -8.07 1.36 -3.21
CA SER A 168 -8.82 2.59 -2.98
C SER A 168 -8.06 3.81 -3.47
N PHE A 169 -8.78 4.81 -3.94
CA PHE A 169 -8.27 6.12 -4.32
C PHE A 169 -8.67 7.14 -3.26
N HIS A 170 -7.71 7.92 -2.80
CA HIS A 170 -7.89 8.90 -1.73
C HIS A 170 -7.61 10.31 -2.26
N MET A 171 -8.51 11.21 -2.00
CA MET A 171 -8.35 12.65 -2.13
C MET A 171 -8.45 13.25 -0.73
N THR A 172 -7.35 13.79 -0.23
CA THR A 172 -7.25 14.24 1.17
C THR A 172 -6.93 15.72 1.27
N SER A 173 -7.51 16.35 2.28
CA SER A 173 -7.17 17.72 2.66
C SER A 173 -5.67 17.90 2.88
N PRO A 174 -5.08 19.04 2.51
CA PRO A 174 -3.70 19.37 2.87
C PRO A 174 -3.48 19.35 4.39
N ARG A 175 -4.54 19.53 5.16
CA ARG A 175 -4.53 19.61 6.62
C ARG A 175 -4.79 18.29 7.33
N ASP A 176 -5.09 17.22 6.59
CA ASP A 176 -5.31 15.91 7.21
C ASP A 176 -4.03 15.41 7.90
N GLY A 177 -4.16 15.03 9.17
CA GLY A 177 -3.02 14.69 10.04
C GLY A 177 -2.52 15.86 10.91
N GLU A 178 -3.03 17.09 10.74
CA GLU A 178 -2.83 18.18 11.69
C GLU A 178 -3.69 17.97 12.93
N ASP A 179 -3.30 18.58 14.04
CA ASP A 179 -4.13 18.60 15.25
C ASP A 179 -5.43 19.38 14.97
N PRO A 180 -6.60 18.79 15.09
CA PRO A 180 -7.86 19.50 14.86
C PRO A 180 -8.16 20.58 15.91
N GLY A 181 -7.32 20.71 16.93
CA GLY A 181 -7.47 21.74 17.97
C GLY A 181 -8.57 21.48 19.00
N ASP A 182 -9.46 20.53 18.73
CA ASP A 182 -10.62 20.21 19.56
C ASP A 182 -10.48 18.86 20.29
N VAL A 183 -9.31 18.22 20.20
CA VAL A 183 -9.08 16.95 20.89
C VAL A 183 -8.76 17.24 22.35
N CYS A 184 -9.80 17.22 23.17
CA CYS A 184 -9.64 17.20 24.62
C CYS A 184 -8.95 15.89 25.05
N GLY A 185 -7.65 15.86 25.15
CA GLY A 185 -6.90 14.79 25.76
C GLY A 185 -5.84 14.15 24.84
N ASP A 186 -5.00 13.33 25.46
CA ASP A 186 -4.01 12.53 24.77
C ASP A 186 -4.68 11.61 23.74
N PRO A 187 -4.09 11.45 22.55
CA PRO A 187 -4.56 10.47 21.59
C PRO A 187 -4.69 9.12 22.30
N LEU A 188 -5.71 8.33 21.95
CA LEU A 188 -5.96 7.01 22.54
C LEU A 188 -4.73 6.12 22.40
N PRO A 189 -3.78 6.09 23.38
CA PRO A 189 -2.51 5.42 23.23
C PRO A 189 -2.74 3.91 23.12
N GLY A 190 -2.21 3.30 22.06
CA GLY A 190 -2.33 1.87 21.80
C GLY A 190 -3.68 1.43 21.20
N LEU A 191 -4.67 2.33 21.03
CA LEU A 191 -5.95 2.02 20.41
C LEU A 191 -6.06 2.52 18.98
N LEU A 192 -5.38 3.62 18.66
CA LEU A 192 -5.28 4.13 17.31
C LEU A 192 -3.87 3.85 16.79
N GLU A 193 -3.77 3.03 15.78
CA GLU A 193 -2.54 2.94 14.99
C GLU A 193 -2.42 4.25 14.20
N ARG A 194 -1.66 5.19 14.74
CA ARG A 194 -1.19 6.28 13.90
C ARG A 194 -0.21 5.67 12.93
N ALA A 195 -0.52 5.76 11.65
CA ALA A 195 0.47 5.61 10.60
C ALA A 195 1.50 6.75 10.73
N ARG A 196 2.31 6.70 11.79
CA ARG A 196 3.50 7.54 11.87
C ARG A 196 4.47 6.93 10.88
N PRO A 197 4.81 7.66 9.80
CA PRO A 197 5.96 7.24 9.02
C PRO A 197 7.11 7.16 10.00
N ASP A 198 7.70 5.99 10.14
CA ASP A 198 8.91 5.83 10.94
C ASP A 198 10.03 6.56 10.19
N ARG A 199 10.15 7.86 10.47
CA ARG A 199 11.13 8.75 9.83
C ARG A 199 12.56 8.29 10.07
N THR A 200 12.78 7.52 11.15
CA THR A 200 14.13 7.08 11.55
C THR A 200 14.66 5.94 10.68
N ASN A 201 13.78 5.13 10.08
CA ASN A 201 14.16 3.98 9.28
C ASN A 201 14.16 4.23 7.76
N SER A 202 13.53 5.31 7.28
CA SER A 202 13.45 5.62 5.85
C SER A 202 14.79 6.02 5.22
N ASP A 203 15.77 6.45 6.03
CA ASP A 203 17.07 6.92 5.53
C ASP A 203 18.07 5.80 5.27
N HIS A 204 17.78 4.56 5.68
CA HIS A 204 18.65 3.43 5.37
C HIS A 204 18.50 3.01 3.90
N VAL A 205 19.65 2.90 3.21
CA VAL A 205 19.70 2.57 1.78
C VAL A 205 18.95 1.27 1.46
N TYR A 206 19.14 0.22 2.28
CA TYR A 206 18.41 -1.04 2.07
C TYR A 206 16.91 -0.92 2.36
N ARG A 207 16.50 -0.05 3.31
CA ARG A 207 15.08 0.17 3.61
C ARG A 207 14.37 0.82 2.43
N LYS A 208 14.99 1.79 1.79
CA LYS A 208 14.47 2.38 0.55
C LYS A 208 14.30 1.35 -0.57
N VAL A 209 15.24 0.43 -0.71
CA VAL A 209 15.14 -0.67 -1.69
C VAL A 209 13.94 -1.57 -1.38
N ILE A 210 13.76 -1.95 -0.12
CA ILE A 210 12.62 -2.78 0.33
C ILE A 210 11.30 -2.07 0.06
N GLU A 211 11.15 -0.81 0.48
CA GLU A 211 9.92 -0.05 0.28
C GLU A 211 9.60 0.16 -1.21
N ARG A 212 10.62 0.42 -2.04
CA ARG A 212 10.46 0.50 -3.50
C ARG A 212 9.89 -0.80 -4.05
N ARG A 213 10.46 -1.96 -3.68
CA ARG A 213 9.97 -3.27 -4.14
C ARG A 213 8.56 -3.57 -3.68
N ARG A 214 8.24 -3.27 -2.42
CA ARG A 214 6.87 -3.39 -1.90
C ARG A 214 5.89 -2.60 -2.74
N GLN A 215 6.24 -1.35 -3.06
CA GLN A 215 5.37 -0.47 -3.81
C GLN A 215 5.20 -0.94 -5.27
N VAL A 216 6.30 -1.30 -5.92
CA VAL A 216 6.26 -1.85 -7.29
C VAL A 216 5.39 -3.11 -7.35
N ARG A 217 5.51 -4.01 -6.35
CA ARG A 217 4.69 -5.21 -6.28
C ARG A 217 3.21 -4.89 -6.13
N ARG A 218 2.86 -3.94 -5.26
CA ARG A 218 1.47 -3.47 -5.10
C ARG A 218 0.91 -2.93 -6.41
N ILE A 219 1.66 -2.07 -7.09
CA ILE A 219 1.28 -1.52 -8.39
C ILE A 219 1.09 -2.62 -9.42
N ARG A 220 2.01 -3.61 -9.48
CA ARG A 220 1.91 -4.75 -10.39
C ARG A 220 0.67 -5.59 -10.10
N ALA A 221 0.39 -5.91 -8.83
CA ALA A 221 -0.78 -6.69 -8.45
C ALA A 221 -2.09 -6.00 -8.90
N ILE A 222 -2.17 -4.68 -8.74
CA ILE A 222 -3.33 -3.91 -9.21
C ILE A 222 -3.35 -3.80 -10.75
N GLY A 223 -2.21 -3.59 -11.39
CA GLY A 223 -2.12 -3.54 -12.86
C GLY A 223 -2.71 -4.79 -13.51
N ASN A 224 -2.48 -5.96 -12.91
CA ASN A 224 -3.05 -7.24 -13.37
C ASN A 224 -4.59 -7.33 -13.17
N MET A 225 -5.17 -6.44 -12.40
CA MET A 225 -6.63 -6.37 -12.15
C MET A 225 -7.34 -5.34 -13.04
N LEU A 226 -6.68 -4.80 -14.06
CA LEU A 226 -7.24 -3.81 -14.99
C LEU A 226 -7.56 -4.47 -16.35
N PRO A 227 -8.70 -5.20 -16.48
CA PRO A 227 -8.97 -6.04 -17.63
C PRO A 227 -9.23 -5.27 -18.92
N SER A 228 -9.63 -4.00 -18.84
CA SER A 228 -9.95 -3.17 -20.00
C SER A 228 -8.73 -2.43 -20.58
N LEU A 229 -7.54 -2.57 -19.97
CA LEU A 229 -6.32 -2.02 -20.53
C LEU A 229 -5.97 -2.71 -21.85
N ASN A 230 -5.66 -1.91 -22.87
CA ASN A 230 -5.10 -2.48 -24.10
C ASN A 230 -3.71 -3.07 -23.82
N SER A 231 -3.31 -4.03 -24.67
CA SER A 231 -2.05 -4.78 -24.50
C SER A 231 -0.81 -3.88 -24.38
N THR A 232 -0.77 -2.77 -25.12
CA THR A 232 0.37 -1.84 -25.11
C THR A 232 0.51 -1.14 -23.76
N LYS A 233 -0.61 -0.67 -23.17
CA LYS A 233 -0.60 0.01 -21.86
C LYS A 233 -0.28 -0.98 -20.74
N ALA A 234 -0.87 -2.19 -20.80
CA ALA A 234 -0.59 -3.25 -19.84
C ALA A 234 0.89 -3.65 -19.87
N SER A 235 1.48 -3.85 -21.06
CA SER A 235 2.90 -4.13 -21.22
C SER A 235 3.76 -2.99 -20.68
N SER A 236 3.45 -1.73 -21.01
CA SER A 236 4.22 -0.57 -20.54
C SER A 236 4.24 -0.49 -19.00
N LEU A 237 3.11 -0.73 -18.34
CA LEU A 237 3.03 -0.75 -16.88
C LEU A 237 3.87 -1.90 -16.30
N SER A 238 3.75 -3.10 -16.89
CA SER A 238 4.50 -4.30 -16.47
C SER A 238 6.00 -4.11 -16.64
N ASP A 239 6.44 -3.57 -17.79
CA ASP A 239 7.86 -3.33 -18.09
C ASP A 239 8.47 -2.33 -17.11
N LYS A 240 7.78 -1.25 -16.79
CA LYS A 240 8.23 -0.29 -15.78
C LYS A 240 8.30 -0.92 -14.39
N CYS A 241 7.31 -1.72 -13.99
CA CYS A 241 7.36 -2.45 -12.73
C CYS A 241 8.55 -3.41 -12.69
N THR A 242 8.84 -4.10 -13.80
CA THR A 242 9.98 -5.02 -13.90
C THR A 242 11.31 -4.27 -13.77
N ALA A 243 11.47 -3.17 -14.47
CA ALA A 243 12.67 -2.34 -14.42
C ALA A 243 12.93 -1.77 -13.02
N LEU A 244 11.91 -1.23 -12.37
CA LEU A 244 12.04 -0.60 -11.05
C LEU A 244 12.13 -1.61 -9.89
N GLY A 245 11.46 -2.75 -10.02
CA GLY A 245 11.46 -3.79 -9.01
C GLY A 245 12.78 -4.57 -8.94
N GLY A 246 13.65 -4.41 -9.96
CA GLY A 246 14.87 -5.20 -10.07
C GLY A 246 14.57 -6.69 -10.11
N PHE A 247 13.43 -7.07 -10.70
CA PHE A 247 13.11 -8.46 -10.98
C PHE A 247 14.09 -8.94 -12.05
N MET A 248 15.23 -9.45 -11.57
CA MET A 248 16.26 -9.98 -12.46
C MET A 248 15.74 -11.28 -13.07
N THR A 249 15.89 -11.41 -14.38
CA THR A 249 15.68 -12.66 -15.11
C THR A 249 16.91 -13.57 -15.01
N ASP A 250 17.91 -13.17 -14.23
CA ASP A 250 19.17 -13.89 -14.14
C ASP A 250 19.05 -15.09 -13.18
N ARG A 251 19.65 -16.18 -13.61
CA ARG A 251 19.68 -17.46 -12.92
C ARG A 251 20.28 -17.31 -11.52
N PRO A 252 19.67 -17.90 -10.48
CA PRO A 252 20.22 -17.85 -9.14
C PRO A 252 21.64 -18.45 -9.11
N GLU A 253 22.57 -17.79 -8.44
CA GLU A 253 23.96 -18.27 -8.29
C GLU A 253 24.05 -19.67 -7.66
N SER A 254 23.00 -20.10 -6.95
CA SER A 254 22.96 -21.39 -6.25
C SER A 254 22.94 -22.63 -7.16
N GLY A 255 22.62 -22.47 -8.44
CA GLY A 255 22.69 -23.58 -9.43
C GLY A 255 21.84 -24.82 -9.13
N LYS A 256 21.05 -24.83 -8.07
CA LYS A 256 20.21 -25.96 -7.71
C LYS A 256 18.95 -25.97 -8.57
N PRO A 257 18.61 -27.12 -9.22
CA PRO A 257 17.34 -27.22 -9.91
C PRO A 257 16.19 -27.11 -8.91
N THR A 258 15.28 -26.17 -9.12
CA THR A 258 14.13 -25.97 -8.26
C THR A 258 12.94 -26.74 -8.83
N ARG A 259 12.20 -27.46 -7.96
CA ARG A 259 10.99 -28.20 -8.35
C ARG A 259 9.85 -27.24 -8.76
N HIS A 260 9.86 -26.02 -8.22
CA HIS A 260 8.86 -24.98 -8.46
C HIS A 260 9.38 -23.81 -9.30
N GLY A 261 10.54 -23.96 -9.96
CA GLY A 261 11.06 -23.01 -10.93
C GLY A 261 11.64 -21.72 -10.35
N PHE A 262 11.67 -21.51 -9.02
CA PHE A 262 12.23 -20.31 -8.42
C PHE A 262 13.02 -20.56 -7.13
N ALA A 263 13.94 -19.66 -6.83
CA ALA A 263 14.58 -19.51 -5.53
C ALA A 263 14.17 -18.16 -4.91
N LEU A 264 14.26 -18.07 -3.60
CA LEU A 264 14.13 -16.81 -2.85
C LEU A 264 15.52 -16.25 -2.61
N GLU A 265 15.75 -14.99 -2.93
CA GLU A 265 17.00 -14.28 -2.66
C GLU A 265 16.74 -13.01 -1.85
N ARG A 266 17.59 -12.76 -0.86
CA ARG A 266 17.51 -11.55 -0.02
C ARG A 266 17.85 -10.33 -0.87
N VAL A 267 16.97 -9.31 -0.86
CA VAL A 267 17.08 -8.13 -1.74
C VAL A 267 18.32 -7.27 -1.49
N HIS A 268 18.91 -7.37 -0.32
CA HIS A 268 20.12 -6.62 0.01
C HIS A 268 21.07 -7.47 0.86
N LYS A 269 22.33 -7.53 0.46
CA LYS A 269 23.34 -8.37 1.11
C LYS A 269 23.63 -8.01 2.57
N ASP A 270 23.50 -6.71 2.91
CA ASP A 270 23.79 -6.17 4.23
C ASP A 270 22.53 -6.10 5.11
N LEU A 271 21.39 -6.62 4.64
CA LEU A 271 20.17 -6.72 5.41
C LEU A 271 20.32 -7.79 6.48
N GLU A 272 20.33 -7.38 7.74
CA GLU A 272 20.35 -8.29 8.88
C GLU A 272 18.93 -8.64 9.27
N LEU A 273 18.67 -9.95 9.41
CA LEU A 273 17.40 -10.48 9.87
C LEU A 273 17.61 -11.24 11.18
N SER A 274 16.66 -11.13 12.07
CA SER A 274 16.62 -11.91 13.30
C SER A 274 15.27 -12.62 13.47
N TYR A 275 15.27 -13.66 14.27
CA TYR A 275 14.11 -14.44 14.63
C TYR A 275 13.87 -14.34 16.12
N ARG A 276 12.61 -14.14 16.52
CA ARG A 276 12.18 -14.12 17.94
C ARG A 276 10.82 -14.81 18.09
N LEU A 277 10.58 -15.36 19.28
CA LEU A 277 9.24 -15.75 19.70
C LEU A 277 8.58 -14.56 20.41
N ASP A 278 7.45 -14.12 19.90
CA ASP A 278 6.67 -13.02 20.45
C ASP A 278 5.21 -13.46 20.58
N ALA A 279 4.68 -13.46 21.80
CA ALA A 279 3.32 -13.90 22.12
C ALA A 279 2.93 -15.27 21.52
N GLY A 280 3.87 -16.21 21.43
CA GLY A 280 3.66 -17.55 20.86
C GLY A 280 3.78 -17.62 19.34
N MET A 281 3.99 -16.50 18.67
CA MET A 281 4.22 -16.42 17.24
C MET A 281 5.71 -16.44 16.91
N ALA A 282 6.06 -17.05 15.78
CA ALA A 282 7.39 -16.95 15.18
C ALA A 282 7.49 -15.66 14.39
N VAL A 283 8.35 -14.74 14.80
CA VAL A 283 8.41 -13.40 14.20
C VAL A 283 9.77 -13.16 13.57
N LEU A 284 9.76 -12.74 12.31
CA LEU A 284 10.92 -12.26 11.56
C LEU A 284 11.05 -10.75 11.75
N TYR A 285 12.23 -10.31 12.12
CA TYR A 285 12.58 -8.89 12.26
C TYR A 285 13.68 -8.52 11.28
N SER A 286 13.62 -7.31 10.72
CA SER A 286 14.77 -6.67 10.11
C SER A 286 15.44 -5.79 11.16
N GLU A 287 16.77 -5.97 11.30
CA GLU A 287 17.56 -5.20 12.25
C GLU A 287 18.01 -3.89 11.60
N THR A 288 17.90 -2.81 12.35
CA THR A 288 18.32 -1.47 11.92
C THR A 288 19.15 -0.83 13.04
N PRO A 289 19.99 0.16 12.75
CA PRO A 289 20.75 0.87 13.79
C PRO A 289 19.88 1.54 14.85
N THR A 290 18.62 1.80 14.55
CA THR A 290 17.65 2.43 15.47
C THR A 290 16.71 1.45 16.15
N GLY A 291 16.80 0.15 15.83
CA GLY A 291 15.96 -0.90 16.41
C GLY A 291 15.54 -1.98 15.43
N SER A 292 14.74 -2.92 15.90
CA SER A 292 14.21 -4.03 15.11
C SER A 292 12.80 -3.72 14.60
N LEU A 293 12.53 -4.01 13.34
CA LEU A 293 11.22 -3.87 12.72
C LEU A 293 10.59 -5.24 12.52
N LYS A 294 9.36 -5.42 12.99
CA LYS A 294 8.57 -6.62 12.77
C LYS A 294 8.14 -6.68 11.31
N GLU A 295 8.50 -7.75 10.61
CA GLU A 295 8.27 -7.92 9.19
C GLU A 295 7.22 -8.98 8.86
N LEU A 296 7.32 -10.13 9.50
CA LEU A 296 6.42 -11.27 9.29
C LEU A 296 6.23 -12.02 10.61
N ALA A 297 5.00 -12.42 10.90
CA ALA A 297 4.69 -13.28 12.02
C ALA A 297 3.91 -14.51 11.54
N LEU A 298 4.34 -15.69 11.95
CA LEU A 298 3.67 -16.95 11.68
C LEU A 298 3.34 -17.63 13.00
N ASP A 299 2.43 -18.59 12.96
CA ASP A 299 2.15 -19.46 14.11
C ASP A 299 3.34 -20.35 14.46
N SER A 300 3.17 -21.18 15.47
CA SER A 300 4.23 -22.08 15.97
C SER A 300 4.70 -23.10 14.91
N LEU A 301 3.88 -23.47 13.93
CA LEU A 301 4.24 -24.40 12.85
C LEU A 301 5.32 -23.80 11.94
N GLY A 302 5.25 -22.50 11.69
CA GLY A 302 6.24 -21.77 10.88
C GLY A 302 7.57 -21.48 11.59
N ARG A 303 7.77 -21.89 12.84
CA ARG A 303 8.92 -21.54 13.67
C ARG A 303 10.27 -21.89 13.05
N GLU A 304 10.40 -23.13 12.58
CA GLU A 304 11.67 -23.62 12.03
C GLU A 304 11.97 -22.93 10.68
N ALA A 305 10.94 -22.72 9.86
CA ALA A 305 11.08 -22.01 8.60
C ALA A 305 11.52 -20.55 8.80
N ILE A 306 10.92 -19.81 9.73
CA ILE A 306 11.31 -18.42 10.02
C ILE A 306 12.72 -18.34 10.61
N ALA A 307 13.09 -19.27 11.51
CA ALA A 307 14.44 -19.32 12.06
C ALA A 307 15.49 -19.63 10.97
N PHE A 308 15.15 -20.46 9.98
CA PHE A 308 15.98 -20.75 8.81
C PHE A 308 16.09 -19.50 7.92
N VAL A 309 14.96 -18.91 7.51
CA VAL A 309 14.89 -17.71 6.68
C VAL A 309 15.70 -16.55 7.25
N SER A 310 15.69 -16.38 8.59
CA SER A 310 16.47 -15.29 9.22
C SER A 310 17.97 -15.39 8.96
N LYS A 311 18.49 -16.57 8.66
CA LYS A 311 19.93 -16.85 8.45
C LYS A 311 20.32 -16.95 6.99
N GLU A 312 19.43 -17.50 6.17
CA GLU A 312 19.75 -17.78 4.76
C GLU A 312 19.58 -16.54 3.89
N ARG A 313 20.49 -16.41 2.93
CA ARG A 313 20.45 -15.33 1.93
C ARG A 313 19.71 -15.74 0.67
N SER A 314 19.86 -17.00 0.27
CA SER A 314 19.23 -17.58 -0.90
C SER A 314 18.86 -19.03 -0.63
N PHE A 315 17.63 -19.41 -0.97
CA PHE A 315 17.10 -20.75 -0.74
C PHE A 315 15.90 -21.05 -1.65
N THR A 316 15.58 -22.33 -1.80
CA THR A 316 14.34 -22.77 -2.45
C THR A 316 13.27 -23.08 -1.39
N ILE A 317 12.02 -23.24 -1.80
CA ILE A 317 10.95 -23.58 -0.85
C ILE A 317 11.18 -24.98 -0.23
N GLU A 318 11.85 -25.87 -0.96
CA GLU A 318 12.19 -27.22 -0.49
C GLU A 318 13.26 -27.20 0.62
N ASP A 319 14.08 -26.17 0.68
CA ASP A 319 15.12 -26.00 1.71
C ASP A 319 14.51 -25.56 3.06
N MET A 320 13.27 -25.05 3.09
CA MET A 320 12.61 -24.61 4.34
C MET A 320 12.34 -25.81 5.25
N PRO A 321 12.88 -25.83 6.48
CA PRO A 321 12.66 -26.91 7.44
C PRO A 321 11.27 -26.81 8.08
N GLY A 322 10.93 -27.85 8.85
CA GLY A 322 9.68 -27.96 9.58
C GLY A 322 8.67 -28.88 8.89
N ASP A 323 7.65 -29.25 9.65
CA ASP A 323 6.55 -30.10 9.17
C ASP A 323 5.52 -29.25 8.39
N LEU A 324 5.98 -28.71 7.27
CA LEU A 324 5.21 -27.83 6.39
C LEU A 324 4.91 -28.52 5.07
N SER A 325 3.66 -28.45 4.63
CA SER A 325 3.26 -28.83 3.29
C SER A 325 3.91 -27.91 2.23
N THR A 326 3.92 -28.35 0.99
CA THR A 326 4.39 -27.51 -0.13
C THR A 326 3.58 -26.22 -0.27
N GLU A 327 2.27 -26.28 -0.05
CA GLU A 327 1.37 -25.12 -0.11
C GLU A 327 1.71 -24.10 0.99
N GLU A 328 1.93 -24.55 2.22
CA GLU A 328 2.34 -23.67 3.33
C GLU A 328 3.71 -23.01 3.07
N ARG A 329 4.66 -23.75 2.49
CA ARG A 329 5.95 -23.19 2.08
C ARG A 329 5.82 -22.14 0.98
N LEU A 330 4.92 -22.37 0.01
CA LEU A 330 4.59 -21.39 -1.02
C LEU A 330 3.97 -20.13 -0.40
N HIS A 331 3.03 -20.27 0.53
CA HIS A 331 2.46 -19.13 1.24
C HIS A 331 3.50 -18.34 2.04
N ILE A 332 4.45 -19.02 2.69
CA ILE A 332 5.57 -18.36 3.35
C ILE A 332 6.44 -17.62 2.33
N ALA A 333 6.75 -18.23 1.19
CA ALA A 333 7.52 -17.60 0.13
C ALA A 333 6.82 -16.34 -0.43
N ASP A 334 5.50 -16.40 -0.62
CA ASP A 334 4.69 -15.27 -1.04
C ASP A 334 4.71 -14.15 0.00
N ALA A 335 4.52 -14.50 1.28
CA ALA A 335 4.57 -13.54 2.38
C ALA A 335 5.96 -12.88 2.49
N LEU A 336 7.06 -13.63 2.35
CA LEU A 336 8.43 -13.10 2.36
C LEU A 336 8.66 -12.12 1.19
N GLU A 337 8.15 -12.44 0.02
CA GLU A 337 8.22 -11.54 -1.12
C GLU A 337 7.33 -10.29 -0.88
N GLU A 338 6.18 -10.43 -0.23
CA GLU A 338 5.31 -9.30 0.15
C GLU A 338 5.98 -8.34 1.14
N THR A 339 6.81 -8.86 2.05
CA THR A 339 7.61 -8.00 2.92
C THR A 339 8.64 -7.16 2.15
N GLY A 340 8.95 -7.51 0.90
CA GLY A 340 10.03 -6.90 0.10
C GLY A 340 11.44 -7.29 0.56
N LEU A 341 11.58 -8.15 1.57
CA LEU A 341 12.88 -8.62 2.08
C LEU A 341 13.52 -9.63 1.13
N TYR A 342 12.70 -10.39 0.44
CA TYR A 342 13.12 -11.40 -0.52
C TYR A 342 12.50 -11.15 -1.90
N VAL A 343 13.12 -11.70 -2.91
CA VAL A 343 12.63 -11.72 -4.28
C VAL A 343 12.69 -13.16 -4.80
N LYS A 344 11.68 -13.57 -5.56
CA LYS A 344 11.70 -14.83 -6.29
C LYS A 344 12.50 -14.67 -7.57
N ILE A 345 13.48 -15.55 -7.79
CA ILE A 345 14.34 -15.60 -8.95
C ILE A 345 14.20 -16.96 -9.63
N GLY A 346 13.90 -17.01 -10.94
CA GLY A 346 13.79 -18.27 -11.69
C GLY A 346 13.17 -18.09 -13.07
N ASP A 347 13.25 -19.14 -13.89
CA ASP A 347 12.95 -19.12 -15.33
C ASP A 347 11.46 -19.07 -15.69
N ASP A 348 10.50 -19.25 -14.73
CA ASP A 348 9.09 -19.47 -15.04
C ASP A 348 8.10 -18.51 -14.35
N TYR A 349 8.51 -17.28 -14.01
CA TYR A 349 7.54 -16.26 -13.66
C TYR A 349 7.02 -15.45 -14.86
N ALA A 350 6.82 -16.15 -15.99
CA ALA A 350 5.89 -15.72 -17.01
C ALA A 350 4.48 -16.04 -16.49
N CYS A 351 3.70 -15.00 -16.23
CA CYS A 351 2.31 -15.10 -15.80
C CYS A 351 1.57 -16.21 -16.55
N THR A 352 1.26 -17.32 -15.90
CA THR A 352 0.13 -18.14 -16.30
C THR A 352 -1.10 -17.42 -15.78
N SER A 353 -1.67 -16.62 -16.66
CA SER A 353 -3.06 -16.20 -16.57
C SER A 353 -3.90 -17.41 -16.94
N ASP A 354 -4.52 -18.05 -15.98
CA ASP A 354 -5.76 -18.81 -16.12
C ASP A 354 -6.86 -18.14 -15.29
#